data_37efa7fd697a0e04025e45dc71c0cac5
#
_entry.id   37efa7fd697a0e04025e45dc71c0cac5
#
_cell.length_a   1.000
_cell.length_b   1.000
_cell.length_c   1.000
_cell.angle_alpha   90.00
_cell.angle_beta   90.00
_cell.angle_gamma   90.00
#
_symmetry.space_group_name_H-M   'P 1'
#
loop_
_entity.id
_entity.type
_entity.pdbx_description
1 polymer ?
#
loop_
_entity_poly.entity_id
_entity_poly.type
_entity_poly.pdbx_seq_one_letter_code
_entity_poly.pdbx_strand_id
1 'polypeptide(L)'
;CYDFDKTLSPDDMQAQGYIQSVGWDVDEFWKKSNELASSSGMDQNLAYMYVMLREAEGKLLFTRETLMNYGSRVQLFPGVDDWFERIRGYGASHGVKIEHYIISSGLKEMIEGTRAARSNAFERIYASTFHYNEKGVAVWPAQVVNYTNKTQFLFRIEKGVLDINDPAVNDVFLPDELRIPRRNMIYIGDSDTDVPCMKLVREGGGYSIGVYNAQTQDKTKVYKMMRDGRIDYFAPADYSAGSELDALVKAMIDRVSVGNVLEAWRGELRQEQQRFDIGRSEADRRRVDLIIALENSHSFADTHSIVRELQKLEISSPQEREMLLGAALKNNQVRLVLGDADVRRFYTGLIEGMKNPSESSQAIEQLLAQSGEEQ
;
A
#
# COMPACT_ATOMS: atom_id res chain seq x y z
N CYS A 1 8.57 -0.31 -3.23
CA CYS A 1 8.53 -1.01 -1.94
C CYS A 1 9.58 -2.10 -1.93
N TYR A 2 10.29 -2.24 -0.82
CA TYR A 2 11.41 -3.19 -0.72
C TYR A 2 11.30 -3.97 0.60
N ASP A 3 11.56 -5.27 0.56
CA ASP A 3 12.08 -5.94 1.75
C ASP A 3 13.53 -5.48 2.00
N PHE A 4 14.14 -5.87 3.13
CA PHE A 4 15.48 -5.42 3.47
C PHE A 4 16.49 -6.57 3.48
N ASP A 5 16.31 -7.55 4.36
CA ASP A 5 17.23 -8.68 4.50
C ASP A 5 17.20 -9.56 3.23
N LYS A 6 18.35 -9.93 2.69
CA LYS A 6 18.53 -10.67 1.44
C LYS A 6 17.94 -10.01 0.19
N THR A 7 17.42 -8.79 0.36
CA THR A 7 16.91 -7.94 -0.74
C THR A 7 17.82 -6.73 -0.98
N LEU A 8 18.05 -5.86 0.01
CA LEU A 8 19.00 -4.75 -0.04
C LEU A 8 20.34 -5.09 0.63
N SER A 9 20.34 -6.05 1.54
CA SER A 9 21.48 -6.58 2.26
C SER A 9 21.70 -8.04 1.87
N PRO A 10 22.95 -8.55 1.77
CA PRO A 10 23.21 -9.94 1.37
C PRO A 10 22.80 -10.98 2.41
N ASP A 11 22.59 -10.58 3.67
CA ASP A 11 22.24 -11.48 4.77
C ASP A 11 21.32 -10.79 5.79
N ASP A 12 20.79 -11.56 6.74
CA ASP A 12 20.00 -11.05 7.85
C ASP A 12 20.82 -10.02 8.65
N MET A 13 20.27 -8.86 8.92
CA MET A 13 21.00 -7.77 9.57
C MET A 13 21.51 -8.15 10.96
N GLN A 14 20.78 -9.00 11.69
CA GLN A 14 21.15 -9.49 13.02
C GLN A 14 22.41 -10.36 12.98
N ALA A 15 22.59 -11.10 11.88
CA ALA A 15 23.75 -11.96 11.65
C ALA A 15 25.03 -11.18 11.34
N GLN A 16 24.91 -9.88 11.05
CA GLN A 16 26.03 -9.02 10.67
C GLN A 16 26.63 -8.24 11.86
N GLY A 17 26.73 -8.89 13.00
CA GLY A 17 27.46 -8.35 14.16
C GLY A 17 26.73 -8.44 15.49
N TYR A 18 25.40 -8.29 15.54
CA TYR A 18 24.65 -8.36 16.80
C TYR A 18 24.75 -9.75 17.46
N ILE A 19 24.41 -10.82 16.72
CA ILE A 19 24.41 -12.20 17.24
C ILE A 19 25.75 -12.57 17.82
N GLN A 20 26.84 -12.26 17.12
CA GLN A 20 28.21 -12.52 17.59
C GLN A 20 28.55 -11.70 18.82
N SER A 21 28.06 -10.46 18.93
CA SER A 21 28.36 -9.57 20.08
C SER A 21 27.73 -10.05 21.38
N VAL A 22 26.66 -10.84 21.30
CA VAL A 22 26.06 -11.47 22.47
C VAL A 22 26.57 -12.91 22.71
N GLY A 23 27.60 -13.34 21.96
CA GLY A 23 28.30 -14.60 22.15
C GLY A 23 27.64 -15.82 21.55
N TRP A 24 26.82 -15.64 20.50
CA TRP A 24 26.14 -16.73 19.81
C TRP A 24 26.72 -16.98 18.41
N ASP A 25 26.68 -18.23 17.98
CA ASP A 25 26.74 -18.63 16.59
C ASP A 25 25.40 -18.27 15.89
N VAL A 26 25.46 -17.92 14.61
CA VAL A 26 24.27 -17.48 13.86
C VAL A 26 23.23 -18.59 13.73
N ASP A 27 23.66 -19.80 13.37
CA ASP A 27 22.78 -20.94 13.16
C ASP A 27 22.14 -21.39 14.49
N GLU A 28 22.93 -21.42 15.56
CA GLU A 28 22.46 -21.75 16.91
C GLU A 28 21.45 -20.72 17.44
N PHE A 29 21.68 -19.43 17.17
CA PHE A 29 20.74 -18.36 17.55
C PHE A 29 19.38 -18.53 16.84
N TRP A 30 19.39 -18.72 15.53
CA TRP A 30 18.17 -18.94 14.77
C TRP A 30 17.47 -20.25 15.17
N LYS A 31 18.23 -21.32 15.41
CA LYS A 31 17.66 -22.56 15.92
C LYS A 31 16.94 -22.36 17.24
N LYS A 32 17.56 -21.69 18.21
CA LYS A 32 16.96 -21.35 19.52
C LYS A 32 15.65 -20.55 19.35
N SER A 33 15.68 -19.52 18.49
CA SER A 33 14.52 -18.70 18.20
C SER A 33 13.37 -19.50 17.58
N ASN A 34 13.66 -20.36 16.61
CA ASN A 34 12.66 -21.20 15.95
C ASN A 34 12.09 -22.28 16.87
N GLU A 35 12.91 -22.88 17.73
CA GLU A 35 12.47 -23.82 18.76
C GLU A 35 11.55 -23.14 19.77
N LEU A 36 11.86 -21.92 20.21
CA LEU A 36 11.00 -21.12 21.07
C LEU A 36 9.65 -20.82 20.40
N ALA A 37 9.68 -20.38 19.15
CA ALA A 37 8.47 -20.12 18.38
C ALA A 37 7.57 -21.35 18.32
N SER A 38 8.13 -22.49 17.96
CA SER A 38 7.39 -23.75 17.80
C SER A 38 6.82 -24.29 19.13
N SER A 39 7.65 -24.29 20.19
CA SER A 39 7.25 -24.85 21.49
C SER A 39 6.22 -24.01 22.24
N SER A 40 6.20 -22.70 22.00
CA SER A 40 5.34 -21.75 22.68
C SER A 40 4.15 -21.27 21.84
N GLY A 41 4.04 -21.72 20.57
CA GLY A 41 3.04 -21.17 19.64
C GLY A 41 3.23 -19.68 19.37
N MET A 42 4.46 -19.20 19.43
CA MET A 42 4.81 -17.79 19.27
C MET A 42 5.11 -17.48 17.79
N ASP A 43 4.75 -16.26 17.35
CA ASP A 43 5.19 -15.75 16.05
C ASP A 43 6.74 -15.76 15.96
N GLN A 44 7.30 -16.21 14.84
CA GLN A 44 8.75 -16.38 14.66
C GLN A 44 9.51 -15.04 14.86
N ASN A 45 8.93 -13.93 14.44
CA ASN A 45 9.57 -12.63 14.57
C ASN A 45 9.48 -12.11 16.01
N LEU A 46 8.39 -12.37 16.72
CA LEU A 46 8.34 -12.15 18.17
C LEU A 46 9.36 -13.00 18.91
N ALA A 47 9.56 -14.25 18.49
CA ALA A 47 10.51 -15.16 19.13
C ALA A 47 11.96 -14.66 18.98
N TYR A 48 12.39 -14.27 17.76
CA TYR A 48 13.74 -13.74 17.62
C TYR A 48 13.93 -12.41 18.37
N MET A 49 12.96 -11.52 18.37
CA MET A 49 13.03 -10.26 19.13
C MET A 49 13.13 -10.53 20.63
N TYR A 50 12.38 -11.50 21.14
CA TYR A 50 12.47 -11.93 22.52
C TYR A 50 13.87 -12.49 22.85
N VAL A 51 14.40 -13.39 22.00
CA VAL A 51 15.74 -13.94 22.20
C VAL A 51 16.80 -12.84 22.15
N MET A 52 16.71 -11.91 21.21
CA MET A 52 17.62 -10.74 21.17
C MET A 52 17.60 -9.97 22.49
N LEU A 53 16.42 -9.64 23.00
CA LEU A 53 16.27 -8.90 24.24
C LEU A 53 16.89 -9.65 25.43
N ARG A 54 16.61 -10.95 25.54
CA ARG A 54 17.12 -11.80 26.63
C ARG A 54 18.62 -12.01 26.57
N GLU A 55 19.17 -12.23 25.37
CA GLU A 55 20.61 -12.45 25.20
C GLU A 55 21.46 -11.18 25.36
N ALA A 56 20.85 -10.01 25.24
CA ALA A 56 21.51 -8.74 25.52
C ALA A 56 21.68 -8.47 27.02
N GLU A 57 20.85 -9.09 27.89
CA GLU A 57 20.87 -8.85 29.33
C GLU A 57 22.27 -9.13 29.91
N GLY A 58 22.84 -8.14 30.60
CA GLY A 58 24.16 -8.22 31.22
C GLY A 58 25.38 -8.21 30.27
N LYS A 59 25.13 -8.21 28.93
CA LYS A 59 26.20 -8.21 27.94
C LYS A 59 26.35 -6.87 27.22
N LEU A 60 25.21 -6.24 26.85
CA LEU A 60 25.21 -4.96 26.17
C LEU A 60 24.01 -4.10 26.58
N LEU A 61 24.10 -2.81 26.37
CA LEU A 61 23.01 -1.88 26.58
C LEU A 61 22.12 -1.91 25.31
N PHE A 62 20.97 -2.56 25.41
CA PHE A 62 20.08 -2.79 24.27
C PHE A 62 19.18 -1.57 24.01
N THR A 63 19.77 -0.53 23.42
CA THR A 63 19.12 0.74 23.12
C THR A 63 18.93 0.93 21.62
N ARG A 64 18.07 1.92 21.26
CA ARG A 64 17.91 2.34 19.86
C ARG A 64 19.26 2.69 19.21
N GLU A 65 20.08 3.45 19.92
CA GLU A 65 21.40 3.87 19.42
C GLU A 65 22.33 2.67 19.19
N THR A 66 22.36 1.72 20.11
CA THR A 66 23.15 0.48 19.95
C THR A 66 22.69 -0.29 18.70
N LEU A 67 21.39 -0.44 18.49
CA LEU A 67 20.84 -1.12 17.30
C LEU A 67 21.17 -0.34 16.01
N MET A 68 21.05 0.98 16.01
CA MET A 68 21.46 1.81 14.87
C MET A 68 22.97 1.69 14.58
N ASN A 69 23.79 1.53 15.61
CA ASN A 69 25.25 1.33 15.45
C ASN A 69 25.56 -0.02 14.80
N TYR A 70 24.81 -1.10 15.12
CA TYR A 70 24.89 -2.35 14.36
C TYR A 70 24.42 -2.14 12.92
N GLY A 71 23.31 -1.45 12.72
CA GLY A 71 22.80 -1.11 11.39
C GLY A 71 23.81 -0.37 10.50
N SER A 72 24.64 0.50 11.10
CA SER A 72 25.66 1.23 10.34
C SER A 72 26.78 0.35 9.73
N ARG A 73 26.88 -0.88 10.19
CA ARG A 73 27.87 -1.87 9.74
C ARG A 73 27.27 -2.90 8.79
N VAL A 74 25.95 -2.91 8.61
CA VAL A 74 25.28 -3.83 7.70
C VAL A 74 25.78 -3.59 6.29
N GLN A 75 26.22 -4.68 5.65
CA GLN A 75 26.63 -4.67 4.26
C GLN A 75 25.38 -4.53 3.38
N LEU A 76 25.50 -3.75 2.32
CA LEU A 76 24.46 -3.59 1.32
C LEU A 76 24.94 -4.20 0.00
N PHE A 77 24.00 -4.66 -0.81
CA PHE A 77 24.31 -5.12 -2.16
C PHE A 77 24.91 -4.00 -3.03
N PRO A 78 25.64 -4.35 -4.09
CA PRO A 78 26.22 -3.37 -5.00
C PRO A 78 25.20 -2.34 -5.50
N GLY A 79 25.56 -1.06 -5.48
CA GLY A 79 24.76 0.05 -6.00
C GLY A 79 23.61 0.51 -5.11
N VAL A 80 23.34 -0.12 -3.96
CA VAL A 80 22.21 0.28 -3.07
C VAL A 80 22.39 1.70 -2.54
N ASP A 81 23.63 2.14 -2.29
CA ASP A 81 23.91 3.44 -1.69
C ASP A 81 23.44 4.63 -2.55
N ASP A 82 23.47 4.52 -3.88
CA ASP A 82 23.06 5.56 -4.82
C ASP A 82 21.76 5.24 -5.59
N TRP A 83 21.23 4.04 -5.42
CA TRP A 83 20.05 3.54 -6.11
C TRP A 83 18.84 4.47 -5.97
N PHE A 84 18.51 4.85 -4.75
CA PHE A 84 17.28 5.58 -4.45
C PHE A 84 17.26 6.96 -5.08
N GLU A 85 18.38 7.69 -4.99
CA GLU A 85 18.52 9.01 -5.62
C GLU A 85 18.48 8.90 -7.15
N ARG A 86 19.19 7.93 -7.70
CA ARG A 86 19.26 7.69 -9.13
C ARG A 86 17.91 7.33 -9.74
N ILE A 87 17.13 6.46 -9.07
CA ILE A 87 15.78 6.08 -9.52
C ILE A 87 14.80 7.25 -9.36
N ARG A 88 14.90 8.07 -8.32
CA ARG A 88 14.13 9.32 -8.21
C ARG A 88 14.45 10.28 -9.34
N GLY A 89 15.73 10.48 -9.65
CA GLY A 89 16.16 11.32 -10.75
C GLY A 89 15.64 10.83 -12.10
N TYR A 90 15.69 9.51 -12.32
CA TYR A 90 15.12 8.90 -13.53
C TYR A 90 13.61 9.13 -13.63
N GLY A 91 12.86 8.87 -12.57
CA GLY A 91 11.42 9.13 -12.53
C GLY A 91 11.08 10.58 -12.80
N ALA A 92 11.79 11.52 -12.16
CA ALA A 92 11.59 12.95 -12.35
C ALA A 92 11.81 13.40 -13.80
N SER A 93 12.81 12.85 -14.49
CA SER A 93 13.05 13.12 -15.91
C SER A 93 11.97 12.57 -16.86
N HIS A 94 11.13 11.64 -16.36
CA HIS A 94 9.99 11.06 -17.08
C HIS A 94 8.62 11.52 -16.52
N GLY A 95 8.61 12.62 -15.74
CA GLY A 95 7.38 13.21 -15.19
C GLY A 95 6.72 12.39 -14.07
N VAL A 96 7.45 11.48 -13.43
CA VAL A 96 6.96 10.62 -12.36
C VAL A 96 7.70 10.90 -11.06
N LYS A 97 6.96 11.18 -9.96
CA LYS A 97 7.52 11.25 -8.61
C LYS A 97 7.70 9.84 -8.06
N ILE A 98 8.93 9.46 -7.75
CA ILE A 98 9.25 8.17 -7.14
C ILE A 98 9.38 8.32 -5.62
N GLU A 99 8.73 7.43 -4.88
CA GLU A 99 8.84 7.30 -3.44
C GLU A 99 9.32 5.88 -3.10
N HIS A 100 10.20 5.76 -2.11
CA HIS A 100 10.75 4.48 -1.67
C HIS A 100 10.28 4.14 -0.26
N TYR A 101 9.85 2.90 -0.07
CA TYR A 101 9.33 2.38 1.19
C TYR A 101 10.01 1.06 1.54
N ILE A 102 10.37 0.88 2.80
CA ILE A 102 10.79 -0.43 3.32
C ILE A 102 9.60 -1.10 4.00
N ILE A 103 9.40 -2.38 3.73
CA ILE A 103 8.44 -3.25 4.41
C ILE A 103 9.17 -4.54 4.78
N SER A 104 9.74 -4.60 5.99
CA SER A 104 10.69 -5.65 6.40
C SER A 104 10.31 -6.33 7.70
N SER A 105 10.61 -7.60 7.80
CA SER A 105 10.53 -8.36 9.06
C SER A 105 11.70 -8.08 10.01
N GLY A 106 12.78 -7.47 9.50
CA GLY A 106 13.94 -7.05 10.28
C GLY A 106 13.67 -5.89 11.23
N LEU A 107 14.71 -5.39 11.88
CA LEU A 107 14.59 -4.33 12.89
C LEU A 107 14.73 -2.93 12.28
N LYS A 108 13.71 -2.10 12.54
CA LYS A 108 13.62 -0.72 12.06
C LYS A 108 14.85 0.09 12.45
N GLU A 109 15.29 -0.03 13.70
CA GLU A 109 16.44 0.70 14.23
C GLU A 109 17.74 0.35 13.50
N MET A 110 17.92 -0.93 13.14
CA MET A 110 19.08 -1.34 12.38
C MET A 110 19.00 -0.82 10.94
N ILE A 111 17.82 -0.85 10.32
CA ILE A 111 17.62 -0.26 8.97
C ILE A 111 17.91 1.24 9.00
N GLU A 112 17.38 1.99 9.99
CA GLU A 112 17.62 3.43 10.17
C GLU A 112 19.12 3.76 10.39
N GLY A 113 19.87 2.82 10.94
CA GLY A 113 21.32 2.92 11.10
C GLY A 113 22.12 2.83 9.81
N THR A 114 21.57 2.27 8.74
CA THR A 114 22.26 2.07 7.45
C THR A 114 22.56 3.38 6.72
N ARG A 115 23.56 3.35 5.84
CA ARG A 115 23.91 4.52 5.00
C ARG A 115 22.75 4.98 4.13
N ALA A 116 22.03 4.05 3.52
CA ALA A 116 20.87 4.34 2.68
C ALA A 116 19.77 5.09 3.45
N ALA A 117 19.43 4.65 4.67
CA ALA A 117 18.41 5.31 5.48
C ALA A 117 18.85 6.70 5.95
N ARG A 118 20.12 6.87 6.31
CA ARG A 118 20.69 8.17 6.76
C ARG A 118 20.72 9.24 5.65
N SER A 119 20.68 8.85 4.38
CA SER A 119 20.58 9.77 3.23
C SER A 119 19.13 10.16 2.89
N ASN A 120 18.16 9.91 3.77
CA ASN A 120 16.72 10.16 3.49
C ASN A 120 16.20 9.41 2.26
N ALA A 121 16.70 8.19 2.04
CA ALA A 121 16.29 7.39 0.90
C ALA A 121 14.80 6.97 0.96
N PHE A 122 14.24 6.82 2.15
CA PHE A 122 12.91 6.23 2.34
C PHE A 122 11.88 7.25 2.84
N GLU A 123 10.71 7.25 2.25
CA GLU A 123 9.53 7.99 2.74
C GLU A 123 9.06 7.43 4.09
N ARG A 124 9.03 6.10 4.22
CA ARG A 124 8.75 5.39 5.47
C ARG A 124 9.49 4.05 5.51
N ILE A 125 9.84 3.67 6.75
CA ILE A 125 10.37 2.35 7.07
C ILE A 125 9.35 1.65 7.96
N TYR A 126 8.66 0.65 7.41
CA TYR A 126 7.77 -0.27 8.12
C TYR A 126 8.55 -1.53 8.42
N ALA A 127 8.91 -1.72 9.67
CA ALA A 127 9.70 -2.86 10.12
C ALA A 127 9.41 -3.17 11.59
N SER A 128 9.86 -4.33 12.06
CA SER A 128 9.73 -4.69 13.47
C SER A 128 10.54 -3.70 14.34
N THR A 129 10.01 -3.33 15.50
CA THR A 129 10.65 -2.32 16.37
C THR A 129 10.33 -2.59 17.85
N PHE A 130 11.15 -2.04 18.75
CA PHE A 130 10.97 -2.15 20.18
C PHE A 130 10.33 -0.90 20.78
N HIS A 131 9.62 -1.10 21.89
CA HIS A 131 9.29 -0.05 22.84
C HIS A 131 10.47 0.15 23.80
N TYR A 132 10.79 1.40 24.05
CA TYR A 132 11.90 1.81 24.90
C TYR A 132 11.39 2.46 26.18
N ASN A 133 11.96 2.10 27.33
CA ASN A 133 11.65 2.74 28.60
C ASN A 133 12.26 4.14 28.71
N GLU A 134 12.03 4.84 29.82
CA GLU A 134 12.52 6.19 30.08
C GLU A 134 14.05 6.30 30.02
N LYS A 135 14.79 5.19 30.20
CA LYS A 135 16.25 5.12 30.09
C LYS A 135 16.72 4.81 28.67
N GLY A 136 15.80 4.74 27.70
CA GLY A 136 16.12 4.40 26.31
C GLY A 136 16.46 2.93 26.07
N VAL A 137 16.18 2.04 27.03
CA VAL A 137 16.44 0.60 26.92
C VAL A 137 15.19 -0.08 26.34
N ALA A 138 15.36 -0.95 25.36
CA ALA A 138 14.29 -1.75 24.79
C ALA A 138 13.72 -2.72 25.84
N VAL A 139 12.39 -2.77 25.96
CA VAL A 139 11.71 -3.58 26.98
C VAL A 139 10.61 -4.48 26.40
N TRP A 140 10.05 -4.14 25.23
CA TRP A 140 8.95 -4.86 24.64
C TRP A 140 8.90 -4.64 23.12
N PRO A 141 8.46 -5.62 22.32
CA PRO A 141 8.16 -5.38 20.90
C PRO A 141 7.03 -4.36 20.75
N ALA A 142 7.28 -3.24 20.07
CA ALA A 142 6.27 -2.23 19.78
C ALA A 142 5.50 -2.55 18.50
N GLN A 143 6.17 -3.13 17.53
CA GLN A 143 5.62 -3.60 16.27
C GLN A 143 6.35 -4.85 15.80
N VAL A 144 5.59 -5.79 15.25
CA VAL A 144 6.13 -6.98 14.59
C VAL A 144 5.58 -7.06 13.19
N VAL A 145 6.45 -7.27 12.22
CA VAL A 145 6.11 -7.33 10.80
C VAL A 145 6.45 -8.73 10.27
N ASN A 146 5.43 -9.45 9.77
CA ASN A 146 5.59 -10.81 9.27
C ASN A 146 4.51 -11.14 8.24
N TYR A 147 4.79 -12.01 7.27
CA TYR A 147 3.86 -12.56 6.28
C TYR A 147 2.73 -11.59 5.87
N THR A 148 1.49 -11.94 6.18
CA THR A 148 0.29 -11.20 5.76
C THR A 148 0.15 -9.83 6.40
N ASN A 149 0.73 -9.58 7.59
CA ASN A 149 0.68 -8.25 8.16
C ASN A 149 1.61 -7.24 7.43
N LYS A 150 2.55 -7.70 6.57
CA LYS A 150 3.25 -6.83 5.62
C LYS A 150 2.27 -6.11 4.68
N THR A 151 1.19 -6.75 4.28
CA THR A 151 0.25 -6.20 3.29
C THR A 151 -0.49 -4.96 3.79
N GLN A 152 -0.69 -4.79 5.09
CA GLN A 152 -1.31 -3.58 5.64
C GLN A 152 -0.58 -2.30 5.23
N PHE A 153 0.75 -2.36 5.07
CA PHE A 153 1.54 -1.19 4.71
C PHE A 153 1.35 -0.80 3.25
N LEU A 154 1.07 -1.77 2.37
CA LEU A 154 0.68 -1.47 0.99
C LEU A 154 -0.64 -0.71 0.92
N PHE A 155 -1.65 -1.08 1.73
CA PHE A 155 -2.89 -0.33 1.82
C PHE A 155 -2.68 1.09 2.37
N ARG A 156 -1.78 1.26 3.34
CA ARG A 156 -1.42 2.57 3.88
C ARG A 156 -0.74 3.44 2.83
N ILE A 157 0.20 2.89 2.08
CA ILE A 157 0.91 3.58 1.00
C ILE A 157 -0.08 3.96 -0.11
N GLU A 158 -0.95 3.01 -0.52
CA GLU A 158 -1.98 3.21 -1.53
C GLU A 158 -2.89 4.41 -1.21
N LYS A 159 -3.35 4.48 0.04
CA LYS A 159 -4.27 5.51 0.52
C LYS A 159 -3.60 6.80 1.01
N GLY A 160 -2.28 6.79 1.22
CA GLY A 160 -1.55 7.91 1.81
C GLY A 160 -1.71 8.03 3.33
N VAL A 161 -2.27 7.03 4.00
CA VAL A 161 -2.49 6.97 5.46
C VAL A 161 -1.29 6.29 6.11
N LEU A 162 -0.17 7.02 6.22
CA LEU A 162 1.13 6.44 6.54
C LEU A 162 1.38 6.17 8.04
N ASP A 163 0.57 6.73 8.94
CA ASP A 163 0.66 6.41 10.38
C ASP A 163 0.03 5.05 10.66
N ILE A 164 0.75 4.19 11.40
CA ILE A 164 0.30 2.83 11.73
C ILE A 164 -0.94 2.78 12.62
N ASN A 165 -1.20 3.84 13.37
CA ASN A 165 -2.33 3.96 14.28
C ASN A 165 -3.51 4.75 13.69
N ASP A 166 -3.36 5.32 12.50
CA ASP A 166 -4.42 6.07 11.86
C ASP A 166 -5.51 5.11 11.34
N PRO A 167 -6.75 5.19 11.88
CA PRO A 167 -7.86 4.34 11.47
C PRO A 167 -8.39 4.65 10.07
N ALA A 168 -8.08 5.81 9.49
CA ALA A 168 -8.49 6.20 8.15
C ALA A 168 -8.03 5.23 7.05
N VAL A 169 -7.10 4.32 7.36
CA VAL A 169 -6.76 3.20 6.46
C VAL A 169 -7.97 2.32 6.12
N ASN A 170 -9.00 2.30 6.96
CA ASN A 170 -10.23 1.53 6.74
C ASN A 170 -11.29 2.30 5.93
N ASP A 171 -11.10 3.61 5.71
CA ASP A 171 -12.03 4.40 4.93
C ASP A 171 -12.05 3.93 3.47
N VAL A 172 -13.20 4.14 2.82
CA VAL A 172 -13.36 3.83 1.40
C VAL A 172 -12.75 4.95 0.58
N PHE A 173 -11.88 4.59 -0.34
CA PHE A 173 -11.27 5.49 -1.31
C PHE A 173 -11.71 5.09 -2.71
N LEU A 174 -12.13 6.03 -3.51
CA LEU A 174 -12.38 5.78 -4.93
C LEU A 174 -11.03 5.57 -5.66
N PRO A 175 -11.04 4.89 -6.82
CA PRO A 175 -9.80 4.65 -7.57
C PRO A 175 -8.98 5.90 -7.89
N ASP A 176 -9.66 7.05 -8.11
CA ASP A 176 -9.02 8.33 -8.44
C ASP A 176 -8.52 9.10 -7.21
N GLU A 177 -8.88 8.65 -6.00
CA GLU A 177 -8.46 9.24 -4.72
C GLU A 177 -7.25 8.53 -4.13
N LEU A 178 -6.92 7.36 -4.65
CA LEU A 178 -5.77 6.62 -4.19
C LEU A 178 -4.50 7.43 -4.47
N ARG A 179 -3.76 7.73 -3.39
CA ARG A 179 -2.52 8.51 -3.51
C ARG A 179 -1.50 7.82 -4.41
N ILE A 180 -1.33 6.50 -4.25
CA ILE A 180 -0.46 5.67 -5.07
C ILE A 180 -1.21 4.40 -5.44
N PRO A 181 -1.96 4.38 -6.55
CA PRO A 181 -2.65 3.16 -6.99
C PRO A 181 -1.68 1.99 -7.14
N ARG A 182 -2.12 0.77 -6.82
CA ARG A 182 -1.25 -0.43 -6.86
C ARG A 182 -0.61 -0.66 -8.23
N ARG A 183 -1.28 -0.27 -9.32
CA ARG A 183 -0.71 -0.30 -10.67
C ARG A 183 0.59 0.52 -10.83
N ASN A 184 0.82 1.47 -9.93
CA ASN A 184 2.01 2.32 -9.88
C ASN A 184 3.03 1.84 -8.82
N MET A 185 2.84 0.66 -8.24
CA MET A 185 3.75 0.09 -7.26
C MET A 185 4.67 -0.95 -7.89
N ILE A 186 5.92 -0.94 -7.45
CA ILE A 186 6.91 -1.98 -7.72
C ILE A 186 7.30 -2.55 -6.36
N TYR A 187 7.14 -3.87 -6.17
CA TYR A 187 7.58 -4.57 -4.96
C TYR A 187 8.78 -5.44 -5.27
N ILE A 188 9.86 -5.28 -4.49
CA ILE A 188 11.11 -6.03 -4.63
C ILE A 188 11.37 -6.79 -3.33
N GLY A 189 11.58 -8.10 -3.41
CA GLY A 189 11.83 -8.97 -2.27
C GLY A 189 12.47 -10.30 -2.68
N ASP A 190 12.86 -11.14 -1.71
CA ASP A 190 13.60 -12.39 -1.96
C ASP A 190 12.89 -13.64 -1.44
N SER A 191 11.87 -13.51 -0.61
CA SER A 191 11.44 -14.61 0.25
C SER A 191 9.94 -14.86 0.31
N ASP A 192 9.57 -15.98 0.94
CA ASP A 192 8.18 -16.36 1.17
C ASP A 192 7.40 -15.34 2.01
N THR A 193 8.07 -14.53 2.84
CA THR A 193 7.43 -13.48 3.63
C THR A 193 6.92 -12.32 2.77
N ASP A 194 7.47 -12.15 1.56
CA ASP A 194 7.10 -11.11 0.61
C ASP A 194 5.95 -11.52 -0.31
N VAL A 195 5.72 -12.82 -0.45
CA VAL A 195 4.72 -13.39 -1.36
C VAL A 195 3.34 -12.74 -1.23
N PRO A 196 2.78 -12.48 -0.02
CA PRO A 196 1.49 -11.80 0.09
C PRO A 196 1.51 -10.38 -0.50
N CYS A 197 2.59 -9.63 -0.28
CA CYS A 197 2.77 -8.28 -0.83
C CYS A 197 2.94 -8.31 -2.35
N MET A 198 3.79 -9.20 -2.85
CA MET A 198 4.03 -9.39 -4.28
C MET A 198 2.73 -9.73 -5.02
N LYS A 199 1.96 -10.66 -4.47
CA LYS A 199 0.66 -11.04 -5.03
C LYS A 199 -0.31 -9.85 -5.06
N LEU A 200 -0.43 -9.12 -3.95
CA LEU A 200 -1.34 -7.99 -3.84
C LEU A 200 -1.01 -6.87 -4.83
N VAL A 201 0.28 -6.54 -4.99
CA VAL A 201 0.73 -5.53 -5.96
C VAL A 201 0.45 -5.98 -7.38
N ARG A 202 0.79 -7.23 -7.72
CA ARG A 202 0.55 -7.81 -9.04
C ARG A 202 -0.93 -7.86 -9.42
N GLU A 203 -1.80 -8.32 -8.52
CA GLU A 203 -3.26 -8.36 -8.73
C GLU A 203 -3.85 -6.94 -8.90
N GLY A 204 -3.21 -5.93 -8.31
CA GLY A 204 -3.54 -4.51 -8.50
C GLY A 204 -2.97 -3.87 -9.78
N GLY A 205 -2.32 -4.66 -10.66
CA GLY A 205 -1.72 -4.19 -11.91
C GLY A 205 -0.33 -3.57 -11.78
N GLY A 206 0.27 -3.62 -10.59
CA GLY A 206 1.67 -3.24 -10.34
C GLY A 206 2.65 -4.36 -10.67
N TYR A 207 3.89 -4.23 -10.23
CA TYR A 207 4.99 -5.14 -10.58
C TYR A 207 5.61 -5.78 -9.35
N SER A 208 5.96 -7.07 -9.47
CA SER A 208 6.66 -7.82 -8.44
C SER A 208 7.96 -8.39 -9.00
N ILE A 209 9.07 -8.10 -8.33
CA ILE A 209 10.41 -8.55 -8.70
C ILE A 209 10.98 -9.40 -7.57
N GLY A 210 11.29 -10.66 -7.87
CA GLY A 210 12.08 -11.50 -6.98
C GLY A 210 13.58 -11.24 -7.21
N VAL A 211 14.35 -11.03 -6.13
CA VAL A 211 15.80 -10.89 -6.26
C VAL A 211 16.53 -12.09 -5.68
N TYR A 212 17.71 -12.37 -6.21
CA TYR A 212 18.60 -13.43 -5.72
C TYR A 212 20.05 -12.91 -5.63
N ASN A 213 20.81 -13.47 -4.69
CA ASN A 213 22.21 -13.10 -4.53
C ASN A 213 23.04 -13.58 -5.73
N ALA A 214 23.63 -12.64 -6.46
CA ALA A 214 24.45 -12.91 -7.65
C ALA A 214 25.72 -13.74 -7.34
N GLN A 215 26.23 -13.70 -6.10
CA GLN A 215 27.43 -14.44 -5.73
C GLN A 215 27.14 -15.94 -5.53
N THR A 216 25.99 -16.28 -4.93
CA THR A 216 25.61 -17.68 -4.72
C THR A 216 24.97 -18.31 -5.94
N GLN A 217 24.41 -17.50 -6.85
CA GLN A 217 23.65 -17.94 -8.04
C GLN A 217 22.47 -18.88 -7.71
N ASP A 218 22.03 -18.92 -6.44
CA ASP A 218 20.89 -19.73 -6.06
C ASP A 218 19.57 -19.04 -6.47
N LYS A 219 18.97 -19.59 -7.52
CA LYS A 219 17.70 -19.14 -8.09
C LYS A 219 16.50 -19.98 -7.66
N THR A 220 16.69 -20.93 -6.75
CA THR A 220 15.66 -21.90 -6.36
C THR A 220 14.37 -21.22 -5.91
N LYS A 221 14.48 -20.20 -5.06
CA LYS A 221 13.32 -19.46 -4.55
C LYS A 221 12.62 -18.66 -5.65
N VAL A 222 13.37 -17.86 -6.44
CA VAL A 222 12.76 -17.03 -7.49
C VAL A 222 12.12 -17.87 -8.60
N TYR A 223 12.70 -19.06 -8.93
CA TYR A 223 12.07 -19.98 -9.87
C TYR A 223 10.77 -20.58 -9.31
N LYS A 224 10.74 -20.91 -8.02
CA LYS A 224 9.51 -21.34 -7.35
C LYS A 224 8.46 -20.23 -7.40
N MET A 225 8.80 -19.01 -6.98
CA MET A 225 7.88 -17.87 -6.99
C MET A 225 7.36 -17.55 -8.39
N MET A 226 8.19 -17.63 -9.42
CA MET A 226 7.80 -17.43 -10.81
C MET A 226 6.82 -18.53 -11.28
N ARG A 227 7.13 -19.80 -11.03
CA ARG A 227 6.26 -20.94 -11.38
C ARG A 227 4.92 -20.89 -10.67
N ASP A 228 4.90 -20.46 -9.40
CA ASP A 228 3.70 -20.33 -8.59
C ASP A 228 2.92 -19.03 -8.90
N GLY A 229 3.38 -18.23 -9.89
CA GLY A 229 2.74 -17.00 -10.31
C GLY A 229 2.75 -15.91 -9.22
N ARG A 230 3.79 -15.88 -8.37
CA ARG A 230 3.92 -14.92 -7.27
C ARG A 230 4.66 -13.64 -7.66
N ILE A 231 5.54 -13.74 -8.64
CA ILE A 231 6.32 -12.63 -9.19
C ILE A 231 6.16 -12.54 -10.70
N ASP A 232 6.39 -11.35 -11.25
CA ASP A 232 6.40 -11.11 -12.69
C ASP A 232 7.80 -11.25 -13.30
N TYR A 233 8.81 -10.88 -12.52
CA TYR A 233 10.21 -10.85 -12.94
C TYR A 233 11.12 -11.29 -11.81
N PHE A 234 12.35 -11.68 -12.17
CA PHE A 234 13.42 -11.85 -11.20
C PHE A 234 14.74 -11.33 -11.79
N ALA A 235 15.63 -10.86 -10.93
CA ALA A 235 16.94 -10.34 -11.29
C ALA A 235 17.98 -10.60 -10.19
N PRO A 236 19.28 -10.54 -10.49
CA PRO A 236 20.30 -10.46 -9.45
C PRO A 236 20.06 -9.24 -8.54
N ALA A 237 20.36 -9.37 -7.25
CA ALA A 237 20.36 -8.25 -6.31
C ALA A 237 21.59 -7.35 -6.55
N ASP A 238 21.63 -6.74 -7.71
CA ASP A 238 22.61 -5.74 -8.12
C ASP A 238 21.90 -4.47 -8.50
N TYR A 239 22.04 -3.46 -7.65
CA TYR A 239 21.40 -2.14 -7.77
C TYR A 239 22.30 -1.13 -8.50
N SER A 240 23.42 -1.55 -9.07
CA SER A 240 24.33 -0.66 -9.79
C SER A 240 23.69 -0.09 -11.05
N ALA A 241 24.14 1.09 -11.48
CA ALA A 241 23.71 1.71 -12.72
C ALA A 241 23.99 0.78 -13.92
N GLY A 242 22.97 0.54 -14.75
CA GLY A 242 23.08 -0.32 -15.93
C GLY A 242 22.99 -1.82 -15.63
N SER A 243 22.73 -2.23 -14.38
CA SER A 243 22.44 -3.62 -14.04
C SER A 243 21.11 -4.07 -14.65
N GLU A 244 20.87 -5.41 -14.65
CA GLU A 244 19.62 -5.99 -15.11
C GLU A 244 18.42 -5.45 -14.31
N LEU A 245 18.57 -5.33 -12.98
CA LEU A 245 17.53 -4.78 -12.10
C LEU A 245 17.28 -3.29 -12.39
N ASP A 246 18.34 -2.51 -12.63
CA ASP A 246 18.23 -1.10 -12.98
C ASP A 246 17.46 -0.89 -14.30
N ALA A 247 17.80 -1.66 -15.31
CA ALA A 247 17.12 -1.61 -16.61
C ALA A 247 15.63 -2.02 -16.48
N LEU A 248 15.35 -3.07 -15.71
CA LEU A 248 14.01 -3.57 -15.48
C LEU A 248 13.12 -2.55 -14.76
N VAL A 249 13.61 -1.95 -13.66
CA VAL A 249 12.85 -0.94 -12.90
C VAL A 249 12.62 0.32 -13.72
N LYS A 250 13.59 0.77 -14.51
CA LYS A 250 13.42 1.90 -15.42
C LYS A 250 12.34 1.64 -16.48
N ALA A 251 12.33 0.46 -17.09
CA ALA A 251 11.28 0.09 -18.06
C ALA A 251 9.88 0.07 -17.43
N MET A 252 9.77 -0.34 -16.16
CA MET A 252 8.51 -0.26 -15.42
C MET A 252 8.08 1.19 -15.15
N ILE A 253 9.02 2.07 -14.78
CA ILE A 253 8.76 3.51 -14.59
C ILE A 253 8.26 4.14 -15.89
N ASP A 254 8.88 3.83 -17.02
CA ASP A 254 8.48 4.34 -18.34
C ASP A 254 7.04 3.92 -18.66
N ARG A 255 6.71 2.66 -18.43
CA ARG A 255 5.35 2.15 -18.62
C ARG A 255 4.33 2.81 -17.70
N VAL A 256 4.67 3.04 -16.44
CA VAL A 256 3.82 3.78 -15.49
C VAL A 256 3.62 5.21 -15.93
N SER A 257 4.68 5.89 -16.40
CA SER A 257 4.61 7.26 -16.92
C SER A 257 3.61 7.38 -18.07
N VAL A 258 3.75 6.54 -19.09
CA VAL A 258 2.82 6.51 -20.23
C VAL A 258 1.40 6.13 -19.80
N GLY A 259 1.28 5.14 -18.91
CA GLY A 259 -0.01 4.70 -18.37
C GLY A 259 -0.77 5.82 -17.65
N ASN A 260 -0.08 6.61 -16.84
CA ASN A 260 -0.70 7.74 -16.13
C ASN A 260 -1.18 8.85 -17.08
N VAL A 261 -0.45 9.11 -18.16
CA VAL A 261 -0.88 10.07 -19.21
C VAL A 261 -2.17 9.59 -19.87
N LEU A 262 -2.27 8.30 -20.21
CA LEU A 262 -3.46 7.72 -20.84
C LEU A 262 -4.67 7.74 -19.90
N GLU A 263 -4.48 7.46 -18.61
CA GLU A 263 -5.57 7.54 -17.62
C GLU A 263 -6.05 8.98 -17.40
N ALA A 264 -5.16 9.96 -17.38
CA ALA A 264 -5.53 11.37 -17.33
C ALA A 264 -6.39 11.77 -18.53
N TRP A 265 -5.98 11.45 -19.75
CA TRP A 265 -6.78 11.70 -20.96
C TRP A 265 -8.12 10.99 -20.92
N ARG A 266 -8.17 9.74 -20.48
CA ARG A 266 -9.43 9.01 -20.33
C ARG A 266 -10.39 9.72 -19.36
N GLY A 267 -9.87 10.25 -18.25
CA GLY A 267 -10.63 11.05 -17.30
C GLY A 267 -11.22 12.31 -17.94
N GLU A 268 -10.40 13.08 -18.65
CA GLU A 268 -10.83 14.30 -19.35
C GLU A 268 -11.93 14.01 -20.39
N LEU A 269 -11.72 13.00 -21.23
CA LEU A 269 -12.70 12.59 -22.26
C LEU A 269 -14.03 12.12 -21.66
N ARG A 270 -14.00 11.39 -20.55
CA ARG A 270 -15.21 11.00 -19.82
C ARG A 270 -15.98 12.21 -19.29
N GLN A 271 -15.27 13.18 -18.70
CA GLN A 271 -15.90 14.41 -18.21
C GLN A 271 -16.49 15.22 -19.37
N GLU A 272 -15.79 15.31 -20.51
CA GLU A 272 -16.29 15.99 -21.70
C GLU A 272 -17.56 15.33 -22.24
N GLN A 273 -17.56 13.99 -22.35
CA GLN A 273 -18.73 13.21 -22.77
C GLN A 273 -19.92 13.45 -21.83
N GLN A 274 -19.70 13.38 -20.52
CA GLN A 274 -20.75 13.62 -19.53
C GLN A 274 -21.37 15.01 -19.68
N ARG A 275 -20.52 16.04 -19.88
CA ARG A 275 -20.99 17.41 -20.12
C ARG A 275 -21.78 17.54 -21.42
N PHE A 276 -21.43 16.80 -22.46
CA PHE A 276 -22.13 16.81 -23.75
C PHE A 276 -23.48 16.13 -23.66
N ASP A 277 -23.58 15.00 -22.95
CA ASP A 277 -24.79 14.16 -22.90
C ASP A 277 -25.95 14.82 -22.11
N ILE A 278 -25.66 15.77 -21.22
CA ILE A 278 -26.66 16.30 -20.25
C ILE A 278 -27.23 17.67 -20.63
N GLY A 279 -26.77 18.33 -21.68
CA GLY A 279 -27.40 19.55 -22.14
C GLY A 279 -26.61 20.87 -21.89
N ARG A 280 -27.13 21.95 -22.45
CA ARG A 280 -26.37 23.18 -22.75
C ARG A 280 -26.74 24.40 -21.90
N SER A 281 -27.74 24.32 -21.01
CA SER A 281 -28.09 25.42 -20.13
C SER A 281 -27.21 25.49 -18.88
N GLU A 282 -27.14 26.66 -18.25
CA GLU A 282 -26.40 26.87 -17.00
C GLU A 282 -26.96 26.00 -15.85
N ALA A 283 -28.28 25.82 -15.81
CA ALA A 283 -28.94 24.91 -14.87
C ALA A 283 -28.56 23.43 -15.13
N ASP A 284 -28.43 23.03 -16.39
CA ASP A 284 -28.01 21.70 -16.76
C ASP A 284 -26.56 21.44 -16.36
N ARG A 285 -25.66 22.40 -16.60
CA ARG A 285 -24.26 22.30 -16.15
C ARG A 285 -24.15 22.12 -14.64
N ARG A 286 -24.91 22.91 -13.85
CA ARG A 286 -24.91 22.80 -12.40
C ARG A 286 -25.43 21.44 -11.92
N ARG A 287 -26.46 20.87 -12.57
CA ARG A 287 -26.94 19.52 -12.25
C ARG A 287 -25.85 18.47 -12.48
N VAL A 288 -25.18 18.56 -13.64
CA VAL A 288 -24.07 17.66 -13.99
C VAL A 288 -22.95 17.73 -12.96
N ASP A 289 -22.51 18.93 -12.62
CA ASP A 289 -21.43 19.14 -11.65
C ASP A 289 -21.82 18.55 -10.28
N LEU A 290 -23.08 18.65 -9.88
CA LEU A 290 -23.58 18.05 -8.65
C LEU A 290 -23.68 16.50 -8.74
N ILE A 291 -24.05 15.95 -9.90
CA ILE A 291 -24.08 14.50 -10.13
C ILE A 291 -22.67 13.94 -10.07
N ILE A 292 -21.71 14.60 -10.72
CA ILE A 292 -20.29 14.22 -10.67
C ILE A 292 -19.75 14.33 -9.23
N ALA A 293 -20.12 15.41 -8.53
CA ALA A 293 -19.73 15.59 -7.13
C ALA A 293 -20.33 14.49 -6.23
N LEU A 294 -21.55 14.01 -6.52
CA LEU A 294 -22.16 12.90 -5.79
C LEU A 294 -21.47 11.57 -6.07
N GLU A 295 -21.14 11.30 -7.34
CA GLU A 295 -20.33 10.12 -7.69
C GLU A 295 -18.97 10.09 -6.98
N ASN A 296 -18.42 11.25 -6.65
CA ASN A 296 -17.12 11.45 -6.03
C ASN A 296 -17.21 11.94 -4.57
N SER A 297 -18.36 11.82 -3.91
CA SER A 297 -18.49 12.25 -2.52
C SER A 297 -17.70 11.32 -1.58
N HIS A 298 -17.03 11.93 -0.58
CA HIS A 298 -16.05 11.25 0.27
C HIS A 298 -16.46 11.22 1.75
N SER A 299 -17.53 11.93 2.09
CA SER A 299 -18.03 11.96 3.45
C SER A 299 -19.57 11.98 3.47
N PHE A 300 -20.15 11.53 4.58
CA PHE A 300 -21.59 11.59 4.79
C PHE A 300 -22.11 13.03 4.69
N ALA A 301 -21.37 13.99 5.27
CA ALA A 301 -21.74 15.41 5.23
C ALA A 301 -21.78 15.96 3.80
N ASP A 302 -20.81 15.63 2.97
CA ASP A 302 -20.77 16.03 1.56
C ASP A 302 -21.91 15.39 0.77
N THR A 303 -22.16 14.08 0.96
CA THR A 303 -23.25 13.37 0.31
C THR A 303 -24.60 14.02 0.61
N HIS A 304 -24.90 14.30 1.88
CA HIS A 304 -26.13 14.98 2.29
C HIS A 304 -26.21 16.40 1.73
N SER A 305 -25.11 17.15 1.71
CA SER A 305 -25.07 18.49 1.15
C SER A 305 -25.40 18.49 -0.34
N ILE A 306 -24.78 17.61 -1.10
CA ILE A 306 -24.99 17.48 -2.55
C ILE A 306 -26.42 17.03 -2.85
N VAL A 307 -26.96 16.04 -2.13
CA VAL A 307 -28.34 15.57 -2.29
C VAL A 307 -29.34 16.70 -2.04
N ARG A 308 -29.13 17.53 -1.01
CA ARG A 308 -30.00 18.71 -0.73
C ARG A 308 -29.95 19.75 -1.86
N GLU A 309 -28.79 19.94 -2.48
CA GLU A 309 -28.71 20.85 -3.64
C GLU A 309 -29.40 20.25 -4.87
N LEU A 310 -29.23 18.95 -5.12
CA LEU A 310 -29.92 18.23 -6.21
C LEU A 310 -31.45 18.26 -6.04
N GLN A 311 -31.97 18.14 -4.82
CA GLN A 311 -33.39 18.20 -4.51
C GLN A 311 -34.04 19.57 -4.88
N LYS A 312 -33.24 20.64 -4.98
CA LYS A 312 -33.70 21.97 -5.39
C LYS A 312 -33.80 22.10 -6.91
N LEU A 313 -33.26 21.16 -7.66
CA LEU A 313 -33.22 21.20 -9.11
C LEU A 313 -34.21 20.18 -9.71
N GLU A 314 -34.83 20.52 -10.83
CA GLU A 314 -35.71 19.61 -11.54
C GLU A 314 -34.88 18.60 -12.35
N ILE A 315 -34.99 17.33 -12.00
CA ILE A 315 -34.31 16.22 -12.68
C ILE A 315 -35.29 15.58 -13.66
N SER A 316 -35.33 16.11 -14.87
CA SER A 316 -36.30 15.72 -15.89
C SER A 316 -35.74 14.70 -16.89
N SER A 317 -34.41 14.67 -17.07
CA SER A 317 -33.75 13.79 -18.05
C SER A 317 -33.68 12.33 -17.56
N PRO A 318 -34.11 11.34 -18.36
CA PRO A 318 -33.91 9.93 -18.04
C PRO A 318 -32.43 9.57 -17.83
N GLN A 319 -31.52 10.23 -18.55
CA GLN A 319 -30.07 10.02 -18.46
C GLN A 319 -29.52 10.51 -17.12
N GLU A 320 -29.95 11.72 -16.68
CA GLU A 320 -29.55 12.25 -15.35
C GLU A 320 -30.02 11.32 -14.22
N ARG A 321 -31.25 10.79 -14.32
CA ARG A 321 -31.79 9.82 -13.34
C ARG A 321 -30.93 8.57 -13.29
N GLU A 322 -30.58 8.01 -14.44
CA GLU A 322 -29.74 6.83 -14.51
C GLU A 322 -28.33 7.05 -13.95
N MET A 323 -27.74 8.22 -14.20
CA MET A 323 -26.46 8.61 -13.60
C MET A 323 -26.54 8.69 -12.07
N LEU A 324 -27.60 9.30 -11.54
CA LEU A 324 -27.81 9.41 -10.09
C LEU A 324 -27.99 8.03 -9.42
N LEU A 325 -28.76 7.13 -10.07
CA LEU A 325 -28.91 5.76 -9.60
C LEU A 325 -27.56 5.01 -9.69
N GLY A 326 -26.80 5.24 -10.77
CA GLY A 326 -25.46 4.71 -10.94
C GLY A 326 -24.47 5.20 -9.87
N ALA A 327 -24.59 6.45 -9.44
CA ALA A 327 -23.77 7.00 -8.36
C ALA A 327 -23.96 6.22 -7.05
N ALA A 328 -25.20 5.90 -6.67
CA ALA A 328 -25.49 5.12 -5.48
C ALA A 328 -25.01 3.65 -5.57
N LEU A 329 -24.96 3.08 -6.78
CA LEU A 329 -24.45 1.73 -6.98
C LEU A 329 -22.91 1.66 -6.94
N LYS A 330 -22.24 2.70 -7.43
CA LYS A 330 -20.78 2.75 -7.55
C LYS A 330 -20.11 3.31 -6.30
N ASN A 331 -20.67 4.36 -5.70
CA ASN A 331 -20.10 5.03 -4.56
C ASN A 331 -20.65 4.46 -3.24
N ASN A 332 -19.75 3.85 -2.45
CA ASN A 332 -20.12 3.26 -1.16
C ASN A 332 -20.58 4.30 -0.13
N GLN A 333 -20.08 5.54 -0.18
CA GLN A 333 -20.54 6.61 0.74
C GLN A 333 -22.01 6.92 0.51
N VAL A 334 -22.42 7.04 -0.76
CA VAL A 334 -23.83 7.24 -1.12
C VAL A 334 -24.67 6.05 -0.70
N ARG A 335 -24.16 4.82 -0.93
CA ARG A 335 -24.85 3.58 -0.58
C ARG A 335 -25.10 3.45 0.94
N LEU A 336 -24.12 3.81 1.76
CA LEU A 336 -24.23 3.72 3.21
C LEU A 336 -25.28 4.66 3.81
N VAL A 337 -25.55 5.79 3.16
CA VAL A 337 -26.56 6.76 3.60
C VAL A 337 -27.91 6.64 2.90
N LEU A 338 -28.12 5.60 2.06
CA LEU A 338 -29.42 5.37 1.40
C LEU A 338 -30.59 5.18 2.38
N GLY A 339 -30.31 4.72 3.60
CA GLY A 339 -31.28 4.60 4.69
C GLY A 339 -31.70 5.93 5.31
N ASP A 340 -30.90 6.99 5.16
CA ASP A 340 -31.13 8.28 5.80
C ASP A 340 -32.32 9.01 5.14
N ALA A 341 -33.16 9.64 5.93
CA ALA A 341 -34.48 10.12 5.51
C ALA A 341 -34.49 11.07 4.29
N ASP A 342 -33.50 11.96 4.17
CA ASP A 342 -33.37 12.90 3.05
C ASP A 342 -32.86 12.22 1.78
N VAL A 343 -31.85 11.36 1.89
CA VAL A 343 -31.27 10.60 0.79
C VAL A 343 -32.27 9.56 0.28
N ARG A 344 -32.89 8.81 1.17
CA ARG A 344 -33.93 7.84 0.85
C ARG A 344 -35.07 8.48 0.06
N ARG A 345 -35.61 9.62 0.53
CA ARG A 345 -36.67 10.36 -0.16
C ARG A 345 -36.25 10.78 -1.57
N PHE A 346 -35.00 11.25 -1.71
CA PHE A 346 -34.46 11.64 -3.00
C PHE A 346 -34.43 10.47 -3.99
N TYR A 347 -33.86 9.34 -3.60
CA TYR A 347 -33.76 8.17 -4.47
C TYR A 347 -35.10 7.51 -4.76
N THR A 348 -36.03 7.47 -3.81
CA THR A 348 -37.41 7.03 -4.03
C THR A 348 -38.09 7.90 -5.09
N GLY A 349 -37.97 9.23 -4.99
CA GLY A 349 -38.53 10.15 -5.98
C GLY A 349 -37.92 10.03 -7.38
N LEU A 350 -36.63 9.66 -7.47
CA LEU A 350 -35.98 9.37 -8.76
C LEU A 350 -36.61 8.14 -9.44
N ILE A 351 -36.86 7.08 -8.67
CA ILE A 351 -37.42 5.81 -9.17
C ILE A 351 -38.89 6.00 -9.56
N GLU A 352 -39.70 6.62 -8.73
CA GLU A 352 -41.12 6.91 -9.01
C GLU A 352 -41.31 7.78 -10.26
N GLY A 353 -40.36 8.63 -10.60
CA GLY A 353 -40.36 9.44 -11.81
C GLY A 353 -39.99 8.71 -13.10
N MET A 354 -39.67 7.42 -13.06
CA MET A 354 -39.28 6.63 -14.24
C MET A 354 -40.49 5.94 -14.86
N LYS A 355 -40.65 6.09 -16.19
CA LYS A 355 -41.72 5.42 -16.92
C LYS A 355 -41.48 3.90 -17.10
N ASN A 356 -40.21 3.52 -17.21
CA ASN A 356 -39.80 2.12 -17.33
C ASN A 356 -38.68 1.84 -16.32
N PRO A 357 -38.80 0.81 -15.47
CA PRO A 357 -37.73 0.44 -14.54
C PRO A 357 -36.44 0.03 -15.30
N SER A 358 -35.30 0.55 -14.89
CA SER A 358 -33.98 0.13 -15.35
C SER A 358 -33.38 -0.91 -14.38
N GLU A 359 -32.29 -1.58 -14.77
CA GLU A 359 -31.54 -2.46 -13.88
C GLU A 359 -31.04 -1.69 -12.64
N SER A 360 -30.55 -0.46 -12.83
CA SER A 360 -30.09 0.40 -11.76
C SER A 360 -31.23 0.75 -10.79
N SER A 361 -32.43 1.09 -11.29
CA SER A 361 -33.59 1.43 -10.45
C SER A 361 -34.05 0.24 -9.61
N GLN A 362 -34.09 -0.97 -10.17
CA GLN A 362 -34.45 -2.20 -9.46
C GLN A 362 -33.42 -2.54 -8.36
N ALA A 363 -32.12 -2.37 -8.65
CA ALA A 363 -31.07 -2.59 -7.67
C ALA A 363 -31.15 -1.60 -6.49
N ILE A 364 -31.41 -0.31 -6.76
CA ILE A 364 -31.56 0.71 -5.71
C ILE A 364 -32.84 0.47 -4.90
N GLU A 365 -33.93 0.08 -5.53
CA GLU A 365 -35.18 -0.26 -4.84
C GLU A 365 -34.99 -1.39 -3.82
N GLN A 366 -34.23 -2.45 -4.21
CA GLN A 366 -33.87 -3.52 -3.29
C GLN A 366 -33.02 -3.04 -2.13
N LEU A 367 -32.03 -2.16 -2.36
CA LEU A 367 -31.18 -1.59 -1.31
C LEU A 367 -31.98 -0.72 -0.34
N LEU A 368 -32.94 0.08 -0.87
CA LEU A 368 -33.82 0.90 -0.05
C LEU A 368 -34.77 0.05 0.82
N ALA A 369 -35.25 -1.10 0.31
CA ALA A 369 -36.06 -2.03 1.09
C ALA A 369 -35.28 -2.65 2.24
N GLN A 370 -34.04 -3.11 1.98
CA GLN A 370 -33.16 -3.69 3.01
C GLN A 370 -32.79 -2.71 4.10
N SER A 371 -32.51 -1.45 3.75
CA SER A 371 -32.17 -0.38 4.72
C SER A 371 -33.35 0.03 5.61
N GLY A 372 -34.57 -0.41 5.33
CA GLY A 372 -35.77 -0.10 6.11
C GLY A 372 -36.13 -1.17 7.17
N GLU A 373 -35.52 -2.35 7.12
CA GLU A 373 -35.74 -3.45 8.06
C GLU A 373 -34.74 -3.46 9.23
N GLU A 374 -33.68 -2.66 9.17
CA GLU A 374 -32.63 -2.56 10.22
C GLU A 374 -32.85 -1.39 11.20
N GLN A 375 -33.94 -0.65 11.11
CA GLN A 375 -34.38 0.38 12.07
C GLN A 375 -35.58 -0.11 12.86
#